data_0e4f35160e6e2be8fa0b2de0feffbe86
#
_entry.id   0e4f35160e6e2be8fa0b2de0feffbe86
#
_cell.length_a   1.000
_cell.length_b   1.000
_cell.length_c   1.000
_cell.angle_alpha   90.00
_cell.angle_beta   90.00
_cell.angle_gamma   90.00
#
_symmetry.space_group_name_H-M   'P 1'
#
loop_
_entity.id
_entity.type
_entity.pdbx_description
1 polymer ?
#
loop_
_entity_poly.entity_id
_entity_poly.type
_entity_poly.pdbx_seq_one_letter_code
_entity_poly.pdbx_strand_id
1 'polypeptide(L)'
;RYGYVAGNYVLTLTGTYLNSGTATITIDGVNCPVTGTPTATTITCLVAARNTIPTVANTFTVKIGASKALLQDKFLYVLKWSSAATWGSDAPPIDNDLIYVPLGTTLLVDQNTPVLNGIAVEGGTLVFSDDVDLVVQAGFITMNGGSFIAGTEAHPHTHKLTFIMYGGYYDAQQPM
;
A
#
# COMPACT_ATOMS: atom_id res chain seq x y z
N ARG A 1 4.36 -6.03 -2.56
CA ARG A 1 4.72 -5.41 -1.27
C ARG A 1 4.40 -3.93 -1.29
N TYR A 2 4.11 -3.35 -0.14
CA TYR A 2 3.70 -1.96 0.00
C TYR A 2 4.79 -1.15 0.70
N GLY A 3 4.93 0.10 0.29
CA GLY A 3 5.79 1.07 0.95
C GLY A 3 5.03 2.35 1.23
N TYR A 4 5.37 2.99 2.35
CA TYR A 4 4.71 4.22 2.77
C TYR A 4 5.40 5.43 2.15
N VAL A 5 4.63 6.37 1.64
CA VAL A 5 5.14 7.61 1.02
C VAL A 5 6.01 8.41 1.99
N ALA A 6 5.68 8.37 3.29
CA ALA A 6 6.49 9.01 4.32
C ALA A 6 7.92 8.44 4.46
N GLY A 7 8.21 7.28 3.87
CA GLY A 7 9.51 6.63 3.96
C GLY A 7 9.90 6.27 5.39
N ASN A 8 11.20 6.22 5.64
CA ASN A 8 11.77 6.04 6.99
C ASN A 8 11.44 4.70 7.65
N TYR A 9 11.24 3.65 6.86
CA TYR A 9 11.07 2.28 7.34
C TYR A 9 12.04 1.34 6.64
N VAL A 10 12.33 0.21 7.30
CA VAL A 10 13.22 -0.80 6.76
C VAL A 10 12.44 -1.77 5.90
N LEU A 11 12.83 -1.86 4.62
CA LEU A 11 12.34 -2.87 3.68
C LEU A 11 13.25 -4.08 3.73
N THR A 12 12.67 -5.26 3.97
CA THR A 12 13.37 -6.54 3.95
C THR A 12 13.12 -7.26 2.62
N LEU A 13 14.19 -7.60 1.94
CA LEU A 13 14.16 -8.38 0.71
C LEU A 13 14.72 -9.77 0.98
N THR A 14 14.03 -10.79 0.49
CA THR A 14 14.46 -12.19 0.56
C THR A 14 14.79 -12.71 -0.83
N GLY A 15 15.80 -13.56 -0.92
CA GLY A 15 16.25 -14.10 -2.19
C GLY A 15 17.40 -15.08 -2.01
N THR A 16 18.23 -15.21 -3.02
CA THR A 16 19.44 -16.07 -2.99
C THR A 16 20.65 -15.26 -3.42
N TYR A 17 21.82 -15.60 -2.88
CA TYR A 17 23.11 -14.96 -3.21
C TYR A 17 23.16 -13.45 -2.94
N LEU A 18 22.37 -12.93 -1.99
CA LEU A 18 22.25 -11.49 -1.74
C LEU A 18 23.50 -10.86 -1.10
N ASN A 19 24.45 -11.66 -0.63
CA ASN A 19 25.75 -11.24 -0.08
C ASN A 19 26.94 -11.51 -1.04
N SER A 20 26.70 -11.86 -2.29
CA SER A 20 27.76 -12.22 -3.24
C SER A 20 28.54 -11.01 -3.80
N GLY A 21 28.19 -9.79 -3.42
CA GLY A 21 28.85 -8.54 -3.83
C GLY A 21 28.22 -7.32 -3.19
N THR A 22 28.72 -6.13 -3.55
CA THR A 22 28.13 -4.87 -3.09
C THR A 22 26.70 -4.73 -3.61
N ALA A 23 25.74 -4.55 -2.70
CA ALA A 23 24.34 -4.40 -3.04
C ALA A 23 23.96 -2.94 -3.28
N THR A 24 23.22 -2.68 -4.35
CA THR A 24 22.59 -1.39 -4.65
C THR A 24 21.11 -1.62 -4.90
N ILE A 25 20.27 -0.91 -4.15
CA ILE A 25 18.82 -1.01 -4.24
C ILE A 25 18.26 0.35 -4.59
N THR A 26 17.43 0.41 -5.64
CA THR A 26 16.72 1.64 -6.00
C THR A 26 15.23 1.35 -6.19
N ILE A 27 14.40 2.30 -5.80
CA ILE A 27 12.95 2.29 -6.01
C ILE A 27 12.61 3.54 -6.81
N ASP A 28 12.13 3.39 -8.05
CA ASP A 28 11.93 4.47 -9.03
C ASP A 28 13.16 5.39 -9.19
N GLY A 29 14.33 4.78 -9.27
CA GLY A 29 15.60 5.51 -9.39
C GLY A 29 16.11 6.16 -8.10
N VAL A 30 15.31 6.18 -7.01
CA VAL A 30 15.75 6.70 -5.71
C VAL A 30 16.46 5.60 -4.93
N ASN A 31 17.63 5.93 -4.40
CA ASN A 31 18.43 5.00 -3.63
C ASN A 31 17.72 4.56 -2.34
N CYS A 32 17.75 3.24 -2.07
CA CYS A 32 17.32 2.64 -0.81
C CYS A 32 18.60 2.13 -0.12
N PRO A 33 19.23 2.93 0.75
CA PRO A 33 20.50 2.55 1.37
C PRO A 33 20.40 1.23 2.11
N VAL A 34 21.34 0.33 1.85
CA VAL A 34 21.41 -0.96 2.54
C VAL A 34 21.68 -0.73 4.02
N THR A 35 20.91 -1.39 4.89
CA THR A 35 21.06 -1.35 6.34
C THR A 35 21.51 -2.72 6.85
N GLY A 36 22.46 -2.70 7.79
CA GLY A 36 23.03 -3.95 8.32
C GLY A 36 23.89 -4.69 7.29
N THR A 37 24.25 -5.93 7.63
CA THR A 37 25.08 -6.80 6.78
C THR A 37 24.18 -7.76 5.99
N PRO A 38 24.22 -7.74 4.65
CA PRO A 38 23.48 -8.70 3.84
C PRO A 38 23.89 -10.15 4.16
N THR A 39 22.90 -11.03 4.22
CA THR A 39 23.12 -12.48 4.28
C THR A 39 22.92 -13.11 2.90
N ALA A 40 23.17 -14.39 2.74
CA ALA A 40 22.92 -15.09 1.47
C ALA A 40 21.45 -15.03 1.04
N THR A 41 20.52 -14.87 1.99
CA THR A 41 19.08 -14.95 1.75
C THR A 41 18.30 -13.68 2.10
N THR A 42 18.93 -12.71 2.74
CA THR A 42 18.24 -11.52 3.23
C THR A 42 19.09 -10.27 3.07
N ILE A 43 18.48 -9.20 2.61
CA ILE A 43 19.05 -7.84 2.58
C ILE A 43 17.99 -6.84 3.02
N THR A 44 18.42 -5.83 3.77
CA THR A 44 17.54 -4.77 4.25
C THR A 44 18.00 -3.42 3.73
N CYS A 45 17.06 -2.53 3.43
CA CYS A 45 17.36 -1.15 3.06
C CYS A 45 16.37 -0.16 3.66
N LEU A 46 16.79 1.08 3.86
CA LEU A 46 15.95 2.17 4.39
C LEU A 46 15.24 2.88 3.23
N VAL A 47 13.92 2.76 3.18
CA VAL A 47 13.12 3.40 2.13
C VAL A 47 13.07 4.91 2.36
N ALA A 48 13.39 5.69 1.31
CA ALA A 48 13.32 7.14 1.37
C ALA A 48 11.86 7.65 1.29
N ALA A 49 11.61 8.81 1.90
CA ALA A 49 10.35 9.52 1.75
C ALA A 49 10.14 9.97 0.30
N ARG A 50 8.87 10.06 -0.11
CA ARG A 50 8.42 10.55 -1.42
C ARG A 50 7.48 11.73 -1.26
N ASN A 51 7.64 12.73 -2.11
CA ASN A 51 6.73 13.88 -2.14
C ASN A 51 5.48 13.63 -3.00
N THR A 52 5.55 12.62 -3.88
CA THR A 52 4.45 12.24 -4.78
C THR A 52 4.38 10.73 -4.90
N ILE A 53 3.17 10.20 -5.06
CA ILE A 53 2.97 8.79 -5.41
C ILE A 53 3.19 8.66 -6.92
N PRO A 54 4.09 7.75 -7.37
CA PRO A 54 4.21 7.46 -8.79
C PRO A 54 2.90 6.87 -9.34
N THR A 55 2.43 7.40 -10.46
CA THR A 55 1.19 6.97 -11.12
C THR A 55 1.36 5.68 -11.93
N VAL A 56 2.57 5.19 -12.08
CA VAL A 56 2.91 3.96 -12.82
C VAL A 56 3.56 2.96 -11.88
N ALA A 57 3.45 1.67 -12.22
CA ALA A 57 4.09 0.60 -11.45
C ALA A 57 5.59 0.89 -11.28
N ASN A 58 6.03 0.90 -10.04
CA ASN A 58 7.36 1.36 -9.65
C ASN A 58 8.45 0.45 -10.20
N THR A 59 9.51 1.06 -10.72
CA THR A 59 10.71 0.36 -11.13
C THR A 59 11.55 0.05 -9.90
N PHE A 60 11.42 -1.17 -9.40
CA PHE A 60 12.24 -1.68 -8.31
C PHE A 60 13.46 -2.40 -8.88
N THR A 61 14.64 -1.98 -8.50
CA THR A 61 15.89 -2.59 -8.99
C THR A 61 16.79 -2.97 -7.83
N VAL A 62 17.24 -4.22 -7.84
CA VAL A 62 18.29 -4.74 -6.93
C VAL A 62 19.47 -5.19 -7.79
N LYS A 63 20.65 -4.67 -7.50
CA LYS A 63 21.92 -5.09 -8.09
C LYS A 63 22.83 -5.61 -6.99
N ILE A 64 23.47 -6.75 -7.24
CA ILE A 64 24.51 -7.33 -6.38
C ILE A 64 25.78 -7.39 -7.22
N GLY A 65 26.73 -6.54 -6.95
CA GLY A 65 27.88 -6.32 -7.82
C GLY A 65 27.44 -5.88 -9.22
N ALA A 66 27.85 -6.61 -10.26
CA ALA A 66 27.45 -6.35 -11.66
C ALA A 66 26.11 -6.99 -12.05
N SER A 67 25.56 -7.87 -11.22
CA SER A 67 24.33 -8.63 -11.53
C SER A 67 23.08 -7.87 -11.11
N LYS A 68 22.06 -7.88 -11.98
CA LYS A 68 20.71 -7.39 -11.66
C LYS A 68 19.85 -8.57 -11.23
N ALA A 69 19.20 -8.46 -10.06
CA ALA A 69 18.28 -9.49 -9.59
C ALA A 69 17.00 -9.53 -10.44
N LEU A 70 16.50 -10.75 -10.67
CA LEU A 70 15.14 -10.94 -11.18
C LEU A 70 14.16 -10.79 -10.02
N LEU A 71 13.31 -9.79 -10.10
CA LEU A 71 12.31 -9.49 -9.08
C LEU A 71 10.98 -10.13 -9.48
N GLN A 72 10.39 -10.89 -8.58
CA GLN A 72 9.09 -11.53 -8.78
C GLN A 72 7.94 -10.68 -8.23
N ASP A 73 8.23 -9.78 -7.28
CA ASP A 73 7.24 -8.93 -6.63
C ASP A 73 7.26 -7.49 -7.16
N LYS A 74 6.08 -6.87 -7.16
CA LYS A 74 5.92 -5.43 -7.38
C LYS A 74 5.98 -4.70 -6.04
N PHE A 75 6.53 -3.49 -6.06
CA PHE A 75 6.52 -2.58 -4.94
C PHE A 75 5.55 -1.43 -5.25
N LEU A 76 4.62 -1.17 -4.33
CA LEU A 76 3.65 -0.09 -4.47
C LEU A 76 3.81 0.91 -3.32
N TYR A 77 3.96 2.18 -3.64
CA TYR A 77 3.84 3.24 -2.65
C TYR A 77 2.37 3.45 -2.31
N VAL A 78 2.08 3.58 -1.01
CA VAL A 78 0.72 3.73 -0.51
C VAL A 78 0.61 4.89 0.47
N LEU A 79 -0.57 5.51 0.51
CA LEU A 79 -1.00 6.36 1.61
C LEU A 79 -1.64 5.47 2.68
N LYS A 80 -1.19 5.57 3.93
CA LYS A 80 -1.78 4.80 5.04
C LYS A 80 -3.05 5.46 5.55
N TRP A 81 -4.09 4.67 5.77
CA TRP A 81 -5.31 5.15 6.43
C TRP A 81 -5.03 5.77 7.80
N SER A 82 -4.19 5.11 8.62
CA SER A 82 -3.84 5.56 9.97
C SER A 82 -2.98 6.82 10.03
N SER A 83 -2.44 7.29 8.92
CA SER A 83 -1.53 8.43 8.88
C SER A 83 -2.26 9.74 8.68
N ALA A 84 -2.12 10.70 9.61
CA ALA A 84 -2.66 12.05 9.46
C ALA A 84 -2.17 12.76 8.18
N ALA A 85 -0.94 12.47 7.72
CA ALA A 85 -0.41 13.01 6.48
C ALA A 85 -1.20 12.58 5.23
N THR A 86 -1.90 11.46 5.27
CA THR A 86 -2.81 11.00 4.20
C THR A 86 -3.99 11.96 4.03
N TRP A 87 -4.42 12.57 5.12
CA TRP A 87 -5.61 13.42 5.24
C TRP A 87 -5.26 14.91 5.31
N GLY A 88 -4.10 15.32 4.77
CA GLY A 88 -3.67 16.73 4.74
C GLY A 88 -3.24 17.28 6.10
N SER A 89 -2.77 16.43 7.01
CA SER A 89 -2.46 16.73 8.42
C SER A 89 -3.70 16.87 9.32
N ASP A 90 -4.88 16.54 8.80
CA ASP A 90 -6.10 16.39 9.59
C ASP A 90 -6.11 15.03 10.33
N ALA A 91 -7.09 14.82 11.19
CA ALA A 91 -7.29 13.52 11.81
C ALA A 91 -7.71 12.48 10.75
N PRO A 92 -7.43 11.19 10.97
CA PRO A 92 -8.04 10.13 10.18
C PRO A 92 -9.56 10.25 10.16
N PRO A 93 -10.24 9.66 9.14
CA PRO A 93 -11.68 9.74 8.99
C PRO A 93 -12.45 9.31 10.24
N ILE A 94 -13.57 9.94 10.48
CA ILE A 94 -14.51 9.68 11.57
C ILE A 94 -15.84 9.13 11.04
N ASP A 95 -16.78 8.82 11.95
CA ASP A 95 -18.12 8.34 11.58
C ASP A 95 -18.83 9.32 10.63
N ASN A 96 -19.52 8.77 9.63
CA ASN A 96 -20.25 9.45 8.56
C ASN A 96 -19.40 10.19 7.53
N ASP A 97 -18.08 10.06 7.54
CA ASP A 97 -17.23 10.60 6.48
C ASP A 97 -17.44 9.84 5.17
N LEU A 98 -17.31 10.57 4.06
CA LEU A 98 -17.26 10.03 2.70
C LEU A 98 -15.82 10.07 2.20
N ILE A 99 -15.28 8.91 1.87
CA ILE A 99 -13.89 8.76 1.46
C ILE A 99 -13.80 8.68 -0.06
N TYR A 100 -12.96 9.53 -0.64
CA TYR A 100 -12.63 9.50 -2.08
C TYR A 100 -11.22 8.95 -2.28
N VAL A 101 -11.09 8.01 -3.21
CA VAL A 101 -9.79 7.45 -3.65
C VAL A 101 -9.60 7.81 -5.12
N PRO A 102 -9.05 8.99 -5.43
CA PRO A 102 -8.94 9.49 -6.80
C PRO A 102 -7.85 8.78 -7.59
N LEU A 103 -7.89 8.95 -8.92
CA LEU A 103 -6.86 8.46 -9.85
C LEU A 103 -5.46 8.84 -9.38
N GLY A 104 -4.54 7.88 -9.43
CA GLY A 104 -3.15 8.04 -9.00
C GLY A 104 -2.93 7.89 -7.49
N THR A 105 -3.99 7.69 -6.71
CA THR A 105 -3.91 7.42 -5.27
C THR A 105 -3.95 5.92 -5.00
N THR A 106 -3.06 5.43 -4.15
CA THR A 106 -3.16 4.10 -3.56
C THR A 106 -3.33 4.26 -2.05
N LEU A 107 -4.50 3.94 -1.55
CA LEU A 107 -4.86 4.02 -0.12
C LEU A 107 -4.79 2.63 0.51
N LEU A 108 -3.94 2.46 1.52
CA LEU A 108 -3.85 1.25 2.33
C LEU A 108 -4.69 1.41 3.59
N VAL A 109 -5.74 0.60 3.71
CA VAL A 109 -6.50 0.44 4.95
C VAL A 109 -5.70 -0.48 5.88
N ASP A 110 -5.11 0.09 6.92
CA ASP A 110 -4.20 -0.58 7.86
C ASP A 110 -4.73 -0.61 9.30
N GLN A 111 -5.97 -0.20 9.49
CA GLN A 111 -6.73 -0.29 10.75
C GLN A 111 -8.23 -0.38 10.46
N ASN A 112 -9.01 -0.73 11.47
CA ASN A 112 -10.48 -0.72 11.37
C ASN A 112 -10.98 0.68 10.99
N THR A 113 -11.96 0.73 10.09
CA THR A 113 -12.59 2.02 9.75
C THR A 113 -13.67 2.37 10.80
N PRO A 114 -13.95 3.66 10.99
CA PRO A 114 -15.20 4.07 11.62
C PRO A 114 -16.39 3.67 10.74
N VAL A 115 -17.62 3.95 11.18
CA VAL A 115 -18.83 3.74 10.38
C VAL A 115 -18.92 4.86 9.36
N LEU A 116 -18.38 4.64 8.16
CA LEU A 116 -18.35 5.62 7.09
C LEU A 116 -19.72 5.79 6.42
N ASN A 117 -19.99 6.97 5.90
CA ASN A 117 -21.07 7.16 4.94
C ASN A 117 -20.81 6.30 3.70
N GLY A 118 -19.59 6.37 3.13
CA GLY A 118 -19.20 5.52 2.03
C GLY A 118 -17.73 5.65 1.63
N ILE A 119 -17.33 4.79 0.70
CA ILE A 119 -16.03 4.84 0.04
C ILE A 119 -16.25 4.88 -1.47
N ALA A 120 -15.80 5.95 -2.14
CA ALA A 120 -15.87 6.11 -3.58
C ALA A 120 -14.45 5.99 -4.18
N VAL A 121 -14.21 4.92 -4.93
CA VAL A 121 -12.95 4.73 -5.65
C VAL A 121 -13.11 5.27 -7.07
N GLU A 122 -12.48 6.41 -7.34
CA GLU A 122 -12.58 7.16 -8.59
C GLU A 122 -11.28 7.02 -9.39
N GLY A 123 -11.02 5.82 -9.89
CA GLY A 123 -9.81 5.49 -10.65
C GLY A 123 -8.57 5.21 -9.81
N GLY A 124 -8.63 5.35 -8.49
CA GLY A 124 -7.54 5.05 -7.56
C GLY A 124 -7.44 3.55 -7.21
N THR A 125 -6.64 3.23 -6.22
CA THR A 125 -6.48 1.86 -5.72
C THR A 125 -6.73 1.82 -4.21
N LEU A 126 -7.66 0.98 -3.78
CA LEU A 126 -7.91 0.66 -2.38
C LEU A 126 -7.27 -0.68 -2.06
N VAL A 127 -6.41 -0.71 -1.05
CA VAL A 127 -5.65 -1.89 -0.63
C VAL A 127 -5.91 -2.15 0.84
N PHE A 128 -5.96 -3.41 1.24
CA PHE A 128 -6.14 -3.81 2.65
C PHE A 128 -4.86 -4.46 3.17
N SER A 129 -4.41 -4.02 4.36
CA SER A 129 -3.26 -4.60 5.03
C SER A 129 -3.54 -6.04 5.43
N ASP A 130 -2.54 -6.90 5.24
CA ASP A 130 -2.55 -8.28 5.72
C ASP A 130 -1.68 -8.45 6.98
N ASP A 131 -1.48 -7.37 7.74
CA ASP A 131 -0.70 -7.42 9.00
C ASP A 131 -1.60 -7.63 10.23
N VAL A 132 -2.90 -7.34 10.11
CA VAL A 132 -3.90 -7.41 11.18
C VAL A 132 -5.27 -7.77 10.63
N ASP A 133 -6.15 -8.31 11.50
CA ASP A 133 -7.56 -8.46 11.18
C ASP A 133 -8.22 -7.10 11.01
N LEU A 134 -9.00 -6.93 9.94
CA LEU A 134 -9.63 -5.65 9.59
C LEU A 134 -11.15 -5.76 9.54
N VAL A 135 -11.80 -4.70 10.02
CA VAL A 135 -13.23 -4.46 9.86
C VAL A 135 -13.41 -3.13 9.11
N VAL A 136 -14.01 -3.20 7.94
CA VAL A 136 -14.36 -2.05 7.10
C VAL A 136 -15.87 -1.84 7.19
N GLN A 137 -16.26 -0.64 7.63
CA GLN A 137 -17.65 -0.30 7.89
C GLN A 137 -18.07 0.87 7.02
N ALA A 138 -19.09 0.69 6.16
CA ALA A 138 -19.52 1.75 5.25
C ALA A 138 -21.00 1.59 4.86
N GLY A 139 -21.66 2.69 4.55
CA GLY A 139 -22.98 2.67 3.94
C GLY A 139 -22.93 2.09 2.54
N PHE A 140 -21.91 2.44 1.75
CA PHE A 140 -21.65 1.89 0.43
C PHE A 140 -20.15 1.88 0.08
N ILE A 141 -19.78 1.06 -0.90
CA ILE A 141 -18.47 1.11 -1.58
C ILE A 141 -18.75 1.13 -3.06
N THR A 142 -18.36 2.20 -3.75
CA THR A 142 -18.51 2.32 -5.21
C THR A 142 -17.16 2.31 -5.89
N MET A 143 -17.11 1.68 -7.06
CA MET A 143 -15.92 1.58 -7.90
C MET A 143 -16.22 2.19 -9.26
N ASN A 144 -15.67 3.38 -9.50
CA ASN A 144 -15.72 4.03 -10.81
C ASN A 144 -14.32 3.99 -11.44
N GLY A 145 -13.93 2.82 -11.94
CA GLY A 145 -12.58 2.51 -12.34
C GLY A 145 -11.66 2.19 -11.15
N GLY A 146 -10.37 2.05 -11.41
CA GLY A 146 -9.37 1.76 -10.37
C GLY A 146 -9.33 0.30 -9.92
N SER A 147 -8.85 0.05 -8.70
CA SER A 147 -8.61 -1.29 -8.19
C SER A 147 -8.97 -1.43 -6.72
N PHE A 148 -9.43 -2.63 -6.37
CA PHE A 148 -9.72 -3.06 -5.00
C PHE A 148 -8.87 -4.32 -4.74
N ILE A 149 -7.94 -4.27 -3.78
CA ILE A 149 -6.93 -5.31 -3.61
C ILE A 149 -6.93 -5.82 -2.17
N ALA A 150 -7.30 -7.09 -2.01
CA ALA A 150 -7.19 -7.86 -0.78
C ALA A 150 -6.35 -9.12 -1.05
N GLY A 151 -5.03 -8.97 -0.99
CA GLY A 151 -4.09 -10.00 -1.41
C GLY A 151 -3.96 -10.15 -2.93
N THR A 152 -3.17 -11.10 -3.36
CA THR A 152 -2.95 -11.50 -4.75
C THR A 152 -2.86 -13.03 -4.83
N GLU A 153 -2.89 -13.61 -6.03
CA GLU A 153 -2.70 -15.05 -6.21
C GLU A 153 -1.36 -15.53 -5.64
N ALA A 154 -0.29 -14.75 -5.83
CA ALA A 154 1.05 -15.07 -5.30
C ALA A 154 1.17 -14.84 -3.78
N HIS A 155 0.37 -13.94 -3.23
CA HIS A 155 0.33 -13.57 -1.81
C HIS A 155 -1.13 -13.41 -1.38
N PRO A 156 -1.85 -14.53 -1.13
CA PRO A 156 -3.24 -14.49 -0.66
C PRO A 156 -3.35 -13.73 0.67
N HIS A 157 -4.46 -13.05 0.86
CA HIS A 157 -4.75 -12.41 2.14
C HIS A 157 -4.97 -13.48 3.23
N THR A 158 -4.27 -13.37 4.35
CA THR A 158 -4.23 -14.39 5.41
C THR A 158 -4.97 -13.98 6.66
N HIS A 159 -5.03 -12.68 6.97
CA HIS A 159 -5.80 -12.14 8.09
C HIS A 159 -7.28 -12.00 7.73
N LYS A 160 -8.13 -11.92 8.74
CA LYS A 160 -9.56 -11.77 8.54
C LYS A 160 -9.89 -10.35 8.05
N LEU A 161 -10.57 -10.26 6.90
CA LEU A 161 -11.10 -9.01 6.37
C LEU A 161 -12.63 -9.08 6.36
N THR A 162 -13.28 -8.20 7.13
CA THR A 162 -14.73 -8.16 7.30
C THR A 162 -15.27 -6.85 6.76
N PHE A 163 -16.28 -6.92 5.90
CA PHE A 163 -17.04 -5.77 5.43
C PHE A 163 -18.42 -5.76 6.08
N ILE A 164 -18.75 -4.65 6.74
CA ILE A 164 -20.08 -4.42 7.30
C ILE A 164 -20.72 -3.27 6.52
N MET A 165 -21.75 -3.60 5.75
CA MET A 165 -22.46 -2.66 4.89
C MET A 165 -23.77 -2.23 5.55
N TYR A 166 -23.92 -0.92 5.75
CA TYR A 166 -25.11 -0.35 6.42
C TYR A 166 -26.13 0.24 5.43
N GLY A 167 -25.81 0.31 4.13
CA GLY A 167 -26.68 0.84 3.09
C GLY A 167 -27.90 -0.07 2.84
N GLY A 168 -29.06 0.52 2.67
CA GLY A 168 -30.25 -0.16 2.19
C GLY A 168 -30.32 -0.17 0.65
N TYR A 169 -31.04 -1.11 0.06
CA TYR A 169 -31.22 -1.25 -1.40
C TYR A 169 -31.80 0.01 -2.09
N TYR A 170 -32.41 0.91 -1.33
CA TYR A 170 -33.01 2.18 -1.78
C TYR A 170 -32.45 3.40 -1.04
N ASP A 171 -31.21 3.36 -0.58
CA ASP A 171 -30.61 4.54 0.05
C ASP A 171 -30.44 5.65 -1.00
N ALA A 172 -31.24 6.72 -0.86
CA ALA A 172 -31.25 7.85 -1.79
C ALA A 172 -29.93 8.65 -1.81
N GLN A 173 -28.98 8.29 -0.94
CA GLN A 173 -27.64 8.90 -0.88
C GLN A 173 -26.57 8.11 -1.67
N GLN A 174 -26.92 6.98 -2.28
CA GLN A 174 -26.02 6.30 -3.19
C GLN A 174 -25.89 7.15 -4.46
N PRO A 175 -24.69 7.64 -4.83
CA PRO A 175 -24.47 8.24 -6.14
C PRO A 175 -24.68 7.15 -7.20
N MET A 176 -25.53 7.44 -8.17
CA MET A 176 -25.68 6.62 -9.39
C MET A 176 -24.47 6.79 -10.30
#